data_317c016a29c82ce28080ac6d7e7cb1c5
#
_entry.id   317c016a29c82ce28080ac6d7e7cb1c5
#
_cell.length_a   1.000
_cell.length_b   1.000
_cell.length_c   1.000
_cell.angle_alpha   90.00
_cell.angle_beta   90.00
_cell.angle_gamma   90.00
#
_symmetry.space_group_name_H-M   'P 1'
#
loop_
_entity.id
_entity.type
_entity.pdbx_description
1 polymer ?
#
loop_
_entity_poly.entity_id
_entity_poly.type
_entity_poly.pdbx_seq_one_letter_code
_entity_poly.pdbx_strand_id
1 'polypeptide(L)'
;RMSRGLGDVYKRQYNAIADLIRPCKKICPVGAITMDENGICEIDDSKCIKCGHCIHACPFGAIGSKTDIVDVIKAITSGKKVVAMVAPAIEGSFGADITMDSIRTACKKVGFSDMVEVALGGDMTAGAEAKEWLEANKEGKKMTTSCCPAFVNMIKKHYPELTDNISTTVSPMCAVSRMLKSKDKDTVTVFIGPCIAKKDERRNKDLEGNADYVLTVGEYRAMLRAKDVKIEAEANSSQQASVYGKRFGNGGGVAAAVVECMKELGEDPSKFTIEKCSGGAECKKALTLLKMDRLQADFVEGMACEGGCVGGPSHHRSSKNEMLVAKDRDKLLSEADDRKIYDNLK
;
A
#
# COMPACT_ATOMS: atom_id res chain seq x y z
N ARG A 1 -28.18 -9.44 9.27
CA ARG A 1 -27.24 -8.98 10.33
C ARG A 1 -25.87 -8.79 9.72
N MET A 2 -25.28 -7.61 9.83
CA MET A 2 -23.89 -7.38 9.48
C MET A 2 -23.02 -7.89 10.63
N SER A 3 -22.09 -8.79 10.35
CA SER A 3 -21.11 -9.21 11.33
C SER A 3 -19.78 -8.47 11.11
N ARG A 4 -19.10 -8.13 12.18
CA ARG A 4 -17.78 -7.47 12.11
C ARG A 4 -16.71 -8.56 12.01
N GLY A 5 -15.99 -8.57 10.92
CA GLY A 5 -14.78 -9.36 10.74
C GLY A 5 -13.73 -8.47 10.08
N LEU A 6 -12.44 -8.79 10.19
CA LEU A 6 -11.36 -7.94 9.67
C LEU A 6 -11.26 -6.56 10.36
N GLY A 7 -11.73 -6.43 11.59
CA GLY A 7 -11.77 -5.13 12.27
C GLY A 7 -12.73 -4.14 11.60
N ASP A 8 -12.61 -3.89 10.32
CA ASP A 8 -13.39 -2.90 9.56
C ASP A 8 -14.02 -3.43 8.29
N VAL A 9 -14.07 -4.73 8.12
CA VAL A 9 -14.72 -5.38 6.99
C VAL A 9 -16.10 -5.86 7.41
N TYR A 10 -17.10 -5.60 6.58
CA TYR A 10 -18.47 -6.05 6.76
C TYR A 10 -18.78 -7.17 5.77
N LYS A 11 -19.44 -8.24 6.25
CA LYS A 11 -19.89 -9.34 5.40
C LYS A 11 -21.42 -9.39 5.34
N ARG A 12 -21.93 -9.80 4.18
CA ARG A 12 -23.36 -10.10 3.94
C ARG A 12 -23.56 -11.61 3.78
N GLN A 13 -24.73 -12.10 4.13
CA GLN A 13 -25.11 -13.50 3.92
C GLN A 13 -25.31 -13.82 2.44
N TYR A 14 -24.84 -14.99 2.03
CA TYR A 14 -25.07 -15.55 0.71
C TYR A 14 -26.22 -16.53 0.71
N ASN A 15 -26.99 -16.59 -0.39
CA ASN A 15 -27.92 -17.66 -0.67
C ASN A 15 -27.19 -18.85 -1.34
N ALA A 16 -27.79 -20.04 -1.23
CA ALA A 16 -27.20 -21.37 -1.53
C ALA A 16 -26.54 -21.57 -2.92
N ILE A 17 -26.79 -20.71 -3.90
CA ILE A 17 -26.12 -20.77 -5.22
C ILE A 17 -24.63 -20.44 -5.16
N ALA A 18 -24.17 -19.80 -4.09
CA ALA A 18 -22.77 -19.44 -3.89
C ALA A 18 -21.88 -20.62 -3.48
N ASP A 19 -22.43 -21.79 -3.19
CA ASP A 19 -21.67 -22.96 -2.73
C ASP A 19 -20.70 -23.53 -3.77
N LEU A 20 -20.99 -23.37 -5.04
CA LEU A 20 -20.17 -23.90 -6.14
C LEU A 20 -18.94 -23.03 -6.45
N ILE A 21 -18.96 -21.72 -6.14
CA ILE A 21 -17.87 -20.80 -6.46
C ILE A 21 -17.71 -19.79 -5.32
N ARG A 22 -16.81 -20.08 -4.38
CA ARG A 22 -16.47 -19.16 -3.28
C ARG A 22 -15.12 -18.50 -3.54
N PRO A 23 -15.06 -17.48 -4.39
CA PRO A 23 -13.81 -16.86 -4.78
C PRO A 23 -13.07 -16.23 -3.58
N CYS A 24 -13.81 -15.72 -2.59
CA CYS A 24 -13.22 -15.15 -1.38
C CYS A 24 -12.41 -16.16 -0.55
N LYS A 25 -12.88 -17.42 -0.44
CA LYS A 25 -12.15 -18.48 0.26
C LYS A 25 -10.93 -18.93 -0.54
N LYS A 26 -11.09 -19.10 -1.86
CA LYS A 26 -10.00 -19.55 -2.74
C LYS A 26 -8.86 -18.54 -2.85
N ILE A 27 -9.17 -17.24 -2.87
CA ILE A 27 -8.19 -16.17 -3.01
C ILE A 27 -7.43 -15.88 -1.70
N CYS A 28 -7.90 -16.38 -0.55
CA CYS A 28 -7.28 -16.07 0.73
C CYS A 28 -5.94 -16.80 0.88
N PRO A 29 -4.79 -16.09 0.87
CA PRO A 29 -3.46 -16.74 0.87
C PRO A 29 -3.15 -17.46 2.17
N VAL A 30 -3.86 -17.11 3.26
CA VAL A 30 -3.64 -17.64 4.60
C VAL A 30 -4.79 -18.50 5.12
N GLY A 31 -5.81 -18.78 4.30
CA GLY A 31 -6.94 -19.62 4.68
C GLY A 31 -7.79 -19.06 5.84
N ALA A 32 -7.82 -17.74 6.01
CA ALA A 32 -8.57 -17.08 7.09
C ALA A 32 -10.09 -17.04 6.89
N ILE A 33 -10.62 -17.60 5.80
CA ILE A 33 -12.06 -17.61 5.52
C ILE A 33 -12.58 -19.01 5.66
N THR A 34 -13.44 -19.20 6.65
CA THR A 34 -14.16 -20.44 6.95
C THR A 34 -15.64 -20.26 6.71
N MET A 35 -16.42 -21.30 6.96
CA MET A 35 -17.88 -21.30 6.86
C MET A 35 -18.48 -21.90 8.09
N ASP A 36 -19.56 -21.31 8.54
CA ASP A 36 -20.41 -21.89 9.57
C ASP A 36 -21.34 -23.01 9.01
N GLU A 37 -22.12 -23.64 9.91
CA GLU A 37 -23.06 -24.70 9.59
C GLU A 37 -24.17 -24.27 8.61
N ASN A 38 -24.45 -22.97 8.53
CA ASN A 38 -25.44 -22.37 7.65
C ASN A 38 -24.86 -21.92 6.31
N GLY A 39 -23.59 -22.23 6.03
CA GLY A 39 -22.91 -21.80 4.81
C GLY A 39 -22.52 -20.32 4.79
N ILE A 40 -22.54 -19.62 5.91
CA ILE A 40 -22.13 -18.23 6.02
C ILE A 40 -20.61 -18.15 6.14
N CYS A 41 -19.99 -17.28 5.30
CA CYS A 41 -18.57 -17.06 5.37
C CYS A 41 -18.19 -16.28 6.64
N GLU A 42 -17.25 -16.83 7.42
CA GLU A 42 -16.64 -16.20 8.56
C GLU A 42 -15.16 -15.91 8.29
N ILE A 43 -14.69 -14.76 8.80
CA ILE A 43 -13.30 -14.36 8.69
C ILE A 43 -12.66 -14.50 10.06
N ASP A 44 -11.71 -15.40 10.15
CA ASP A 44 -10.89 -15.59 11.35
C ASP A 44 -9.85 -14.46 11.46
N ASP A 45 -10.12 -13.52 12.36
CA ASP A 45 -9.26 -12.35 12.58
C ASP A 45 -7.85 -12.73 13.10
N SER A 46 -7.72 -13.88 13.77
CA SER A 46 -6.41 -14.35 14.23
C SER A 46 -5.48 -14.73 13.07
N LYS A 47 -6.05 -15.22 11.96
CA LYS A 47 -5.32 -15.60 10.76
C LYS A 47 -5.30 -14.51 9.69
N CYS A 48 -6.31 -13.63 9.68
CA CYS A 48 -6.49 -12.67 8.62
C CYS A 48 -5.39 -11.60 8.58
N ILE A 49 -4.69 -11.49 7.45
CA ILE A 49 -3.61 -10.51 7.20
C ILE A 49 -4.13 -9.15 6.69
N LYS A 50 -5.43 -8.95 6.63
CA LYS A 50 -6.11 -7.69 6.23
C LYS A 50 -5.83 -7.25 4.78
N CYS A 51 -5.35 -8.13 3.89
CA CYS A 51 -4.96 -7.79 2.52
C CYS A 51 -6.12 -7.28 1.63
N GLY A 52 -7.37 -7.68 1.89
CA GLY A 52 -8.54 -7.23 1.14
C GLY A 52 -8.82 -7.97 -0.19
N HIS A 53 -8.04 -8.99 -0.56
CA HIS A 53 -8.28 -9.75 -1.80
C HIS A 53 -9.66 -10.38 -1.86
N CYS A 54 -10.21 -10.80 -0.71
CA CYS A 54 -11.57 -11.34 -0.62
C CYS A 54 -12.67 -10.30 -0.97
N ILE A 55 -12.39 -9.01 -0.73
CA ILE A 55 -13.30 -7.90 -1.11
C ILE A 55 -13.34 -7.78 -2.63
N HIS A 56 -12.15 -7.77 -3.25
CA HIS A 56 -12.02 -7.66 -4.71
C HIS A 56 -12.57 -8.89 -5.43
N ALA A 57 -12.35 -10.09 -4.90
CA ALA A 57 -12.77 -11.34 -5.52
C ALA A 57 -14.28 -11.61 -5.40
N CYS A 58 -14.99 -10.89 -4.53
CA CYS A 58 -16.43 -11.12 -4.34
C CYS A 58 -17.27 -10.43 -5.41
N PRO A 59 -17.89 -11.17 -6.37
CA PRO A 59 -18.67 -10.54 -7.43
C PRO A 59 -19.98 -9.92 -6.92
N PHE A 60 -20.39 -10.26 -5.70
CA PHE A 60 -21.64 -9.80 -5.09
C PHE A 60 -21.45 -8.62 -4.13
N GLY A 61 -20.22 -8.16 -3.92
CA GLY A 61 -19.94 -7.11 -2.95
C GLY A 61 -20.33 -7.47 -1.52
N ALA A 62 -20.31 -8.76 -1.15
CA ALA A 62 -20.74 -9.23 0.15
C ALA A 62 -19.73 -8.95 1.26
N ILE A 63 -18.50 -8.64 0.89
CA ILE A 63 -17.43 -8.25 1.80
C ILE A 63 -17.01 -6.83 1.45
N GLY A 64 -16.94 -5.94 2.43
CA GLY A 64 -16.53 -4.56 2.25
C GLY A 64 -15.60 -4.08 3.36
N SER A 65 -14.85 -3.02 3.12
CA SER A 65 -14.11 -2.34 4.16
C SER A 65 -14.93 -1.20 4.78
N LYS A 66 -14.68 -0.89 6.03
CA LYS A 66 -15.22 0.32 6.65
C LYS A 66 -14.69 1.54 5.92
N THR A 67 -15.57 2.48 5.60
CA THR A 67 -15.19 3.74 4.96
C THR A 67 -14.83 4.81 5.98
N ASP A 68 -13.84 5.62 5.64
CA ASP A 68 -13.47 6.82 6.40
C ASP A 68 -14.00 8.11 5.73
N ILE A 69 -14.81 8.02 4.64
CA ILE A 69 -15.30 9.19 3.88
C ILE A 69 -15.98 10.23 4.79
N VAL A 70 -16.88 9.75 5.67
CA VAL A 70 -17.65 10.64 6.53
C VAL A 70 -16.75 11.42 7.48
N ASP A 71 -15.76 10.76 8.06
CA ASP A 71 -14.83 11.39 9.01
C ASP A 71 -13.89 12.36 8.28
N VAL A 72 -13.47 12.03 7.06
CA VAL A 72 -12.69 12.95 6.20
C VAL A 72 -13.51 14.18 5.82
N ILE A 73 -14.78 14.01 5.41
CA ILE A 73 -15.65 15.13 5.08
C ILE A 73 -15.85 16.03 6.32
N LYS A 74 -16.08 15.44 7.50
CA LYS A 74 -16.19 16.21 8.76
C LYS A 74 -14.90 16.99 9.05
N ALA A 75 -13.73 16.39 8.86
CA ALA A 75 -12.46 17.08 9.05
C ALA A 75 -12.31 18.27 8.09
N ILE A 76 -12.63 18.09 6.80
CA ILE A 76 -12.59 19.16 5.80
C ILE A 76 -13.58 20.28 6.16
N THR A 77 -14.82 19.95 6.50
CA THR A 77 -15.87 20.94 6.77
C THR A 77 -15.71 21.64 8.12
N SER A 78 -14.92 21.07 9.04
CA SER A 78 -14.60 21.71 10.32
C SER A 78 -13.52 22.80 10.23
N GLY A 79 -13.00 23.08 9.02
CA GLY A 79 -11.95 24.07 8.79
C GLY A 79 -10.54 23.63 9.20
N LYS A 80 -10.34 22.33 9.53
CA LYS A 80 -9.00 21.80 9.80
C LYS A 80 -8.16 21.78 8.53
N LYS A 81 -6.85 21.90 8.69
CA LYS A 81 -5.92 21.67 7.60
C LYS A 81 -5.86 20.17 7.31
N VAL A 82 -6.48 19.75 6.23
CA VAL A 82 -6.55 18.34 5.79
C VAL A 82 -5.68 18.15 4.55
N VAL A 83 -4.63 17.35 4.65
CA VAL A 83 -3.70 17.09 3.53
C VAL A 83 -3.91 15.69 2.99
N ALA A 84 -4.12 15.58 1.68
CA ALA A 84 -4.17 14.31 0.98
C ALA A 84 -2.75 13.79 0.78
N MET A 85 -2.51 12.52 1.10
CA MET A 85 -1.28 11.78 0.83
C MET A 85 -1.59 10.72 -0.21
N VAL A 86 -1.16 10.94 -1.45
CA VAL A 86 -1.56 10.11 -2.59
C VAL A 86 -0.50 9.07 -2.93
N ALA A 87 -0.91 7.79 -2.97
CA ALA A 87 -0.03 6.67 -3.29
C ALA A 87 0.44 6.71 -4.76
N PRO A 88 1.72 6.44 -5.04
CA PRO A 88 2.22 6.42 -6.42
C PRO A 88 1.54 5.35 -7.30
N ALA A 89 1.01 4.30 -6.68
CA ALA A 89 0.31 3.23 -7.40
C ALA A 89 -1.01 3.66 -8.06
N ILE A 90 -1.49 4.89 -7.85
CA ILE A 90 -2.70 5.40 -8.52
C ILE A 90 -2.38 6.16 -9.82
N GLU A 91 -1.12 6.48 -10.11
CA GLU A 91 -0.74 7.02 -11.41
C GLU A 91 -1.23 6.11 -12.55
N GLY A 92 -1.73 6.71 -13.62
CA GLY A 92 -2.38 5.98 -14.73
C GLY A 92 -3.82 5.53 -14.47
N SER A 93 -4.30 5.54 -13.20
CA SER A 93 -5.68 5.11 -12.88
C SER A 93 -6.77 6.03 -13.43
N PHE A 94 -6.42 7.23 -13.81
CA PHE A 94 -7.34 8.28 -14.29
C PHE A 94 -7.12 8.64 -15.77
N GLY A 95 -6.10 8.05 -16.42
CA GLY A 95 -5.72 8.28 -17.83
C GLY A 95 -4.27 8.71 -17.98
N ALA A 96 -3.74 8.57 -19.20
CA ALA A 96 -2.33 8.83 -19.51
C ALA A 96 -1.90 10.30 -19.37
N ASP A 97 -2.85 11.23 -19.47
CA ASP A 97 -2.59 12.67 -19.40
C ASP A 97 -2.89 13.25 -18.00
N ILE A 98 -3.27 12.38 -17.04
CA ILE A 98 -3.58 12.79 -15.67
C ILE A 98 -2.33 12.60 -14.82
N THR A 99 -1.66 13.71 -14.56
CA THR A 99 -0.45 13.77 -13.73
C THR A 99 -0.77 13.86 -12.25
N MET A 100 0.26 13.81 -11.39
CA MET A 100 0.08 14.03 -9.94
C MET A 100 -0.36 15.48 -9.64
N ASP A 101 0.02 16.46 -10.48
CA ASP A 101 -0.49 17.84 -10.33
C ASP A 101 -1.98 17.94 -10.68
N SER A 102 -2.45 17.21 -11.70
CA SER A 102 -3.90 17.06 -11.99
C SER A 102 -4.67 16.52 -10.78
N ILE A 103 -4.10 15.50 -10.10
CA ILE A 103 -4.72 14.90 -8.90
C ILE A 103 -4.67 15.90 -7.74
N ARG A 104 -3.59 16.67 -7.59
CA ARG A 104 -3.45 17.71 -6.55
C ARG A 104 -4.54 18.78 -6.70
N THR A 105 -4.74 19.29 -7.91
CA THR A 105 -5.79 20.26 -8.22
C THR A 105 -7.17 19.69 -7.90
N ALA A 106 -7.42 18.44 -8.28
CA ALA A 106 -8.68 17.77 -7.95
C ALA A 106 -8.88 17.59 -6.44
N CYS A 107 -7.83 17.25 -5.68
CA CYS A 107 -7.88 17.17 -4.22
C CYS A 107 -8.28 18.53 -3.62
N LYS A 108 -7.69 19.64 -4.08
CA LYS A 108 -8.04 20.98 -3.63
C LYS A 108 -9.51 21.34 -3.96
N LYS A 109 -9.98 21.00 -5.17
CA LYS A 109 -11.39 21.21 -5.56
C LYS A 109 -12.37 20.39 -4.69
N VAL A 110 -11.97 19.22 -4.17
CA VAL A 110 -12.78 18.42 -3.23
C VAL A 110 -12.80 19.02 -1.82
N GLY A 111 -11.79 19.80 -1.45
CA GLY A 111 -11.70 20.50 -0.18
C GLY A 111 -10.48 20.16 0.67
N PHE A 112 -9.55 19.36 0.18
CA PHE A 112 -8.25 19.19 0.84
C PHE A 112 -7.44 20.49 0.76
N SER A 113 -6.68 20.79 1.82
CA SER A 113 -5.82 21.96 1.86
C SER A 113 -4.64 21.85 0.89
N ASP A 114 -4.11 20.66 0.73
CA ASP A 114 -3.06 20.33 -0.23
C ASP A 114 -2.95 18.82 -0.47
N MET A 115 -2.04 18.41 -1.37
CA MET A 115 -1.71 17.03 -1.65
C MET A 115 -0.19 16.81 -1.65
N VAL A 116 0.25 15.71 -1.07
CA VAL A 116 1.65 15.25 -1.09
C VAL A 116 1.72 13.85 -1.69
N GLU A 117 2.72 13.63 -2.53
CA GLU A 117 3.01 12.32 -3.10
C GLU A 117 3.62 11.39 -2.04
N VAL A 118 3.00 10.23 -1.80
CA VAL A 118 3.56 9.20 -0.90
C VAL A 118 4.81 8.55 -1.53
N ALA A 119 5.06 8.78 -2.79
CA ALA A 119 6.33 8.45 -3.45
C ALA A 119 7.54 9.05 -2.72
N LEU A 120 7.41 10.29 -2.19
CA LEU A 120 8.44 10.91 -1.33
C LEU A 120 8.72 10.06 -0.08
N GLY A 121 7.67 9.51 0.53
CA GLY A 121 7.82 8.54 1.62
C GLY A 121 8.51 7.26 1.17
N GLY A 122 8.36 6.88 -0.10
CA GLY A 122 9.11 5.77 -0.72
C GLY A 122 10.61 6.03 -0.70
N ASP A 123 11.04 7.23 -1.10
CA ASP A 123 12.45 7.66 -1.01
C ASP A 123 12.95 7.64 0.45
N MET A 124 12.16 8.18 1.39
CA MET A 124 12.50 8.20 2.82
C MET A 124 12.66 6.77 3.37
N THR A 125 11.70 5.89 3.08
CA THR A 125 11.72 4.50 3.53
C THR A 125 12.92 3.74 2.92
N ALA A 126 13.16 3.88 1.60
CA ALA A 126 14.28 3.24 0.93
C ALA A 126 15.63 3.65 1.53
N GLY A 127 15.80 4.96 1.78
CA GLY A 127 17.04 5.49 2.38
C GLY A 127 17.28 4.98 3.79
N ALA A 128 16.23 4.81 4.60
CA ALA A 128 16.32 4.25 5.95
C ALA A 128 16.54 2.72 5.91
N GLU A 129 15.77 1.99 5.10
CA GLU A 129 15.90 0.53 4.94
C GLU A 129 17.28 0.12 4.40
N ALA A 130 17.86 0.88 3.47
CA ALA A 130 19.19 0.60 2.95
C ALA A 130 20.27 0.64 4.07
N LYS A 131 20.21 1.63 4.95
CA LYS A 131 21.13 1.73 6.07
C LYS A 131 20.93 0.62 7.09
N GLU A 132 19.66 0.35 7.44
CA GLU A 132 19.30 -0.71 8.38
C GLU A 132 19.76 -2.09 7.85
N TRP A 133 19.55 -2.36 6.56
CA TRP A 133 20.00 -3.60 5.96
C TRP A 133 21.52 -3.75 5.94
N LEU A 134 22.26 -2.69 5.58
CA LEU A 134 23.72 -2.72 5.62
C LEU A 134 24.25 -3.06 7.02
N GLU A 135 23.61 -2.55 8.07
CA GLU A 135 24.00 -2.87 9.44
C GLU A 135 23.61 -4.29 9.83
N ALA A 136 22.37 -4.72 9.54
CA ALA A 136 21.91 -6.07 9.81
C ALA A 136 22.78 -7.13 9.11
N ASN A 137 23.19 -6.85 7.87
CA ASN A 137 24.06 -7.77 7.12
C ASN A 137 25.46 -7.93 7.70
N LYS A 138 26.02 -6.87 8.33
CA LYS A 138 27.31 -6.99 9.05
C LYS A 138 27.23 -8.01 10.19
N GLU A 139 26.05 -8.20 10.75
CA GLU A 139 25.77 -9.18 11.80
C GLU A 139 25.33 -10.55 11.24
N GLY A 140 25.32 -10.71 9.90
CA GLY A 140 24.85 -11.93 9.23
C GLY A 140 23.32 -12.13 9.31
N LYS A 141 22.56 -11.09 9.63
CA LYS A 141 21.10 -11.15 9.73
C LYS A 141 20.45 -10.91 8.38
N LYS A 142 19.45 -11.73 8.07
CA LYS A 142 18.56 -11.55 6.92
C LYS A 142 17.44 -10.58 7.29
N MET A 143 17.05 -9.70 6.37
CA MET A 143 16.02 -8.69 6.61
C MET A 143 14.85 -8.80 5.63
N THR A 144 13.64 -8.53 6.10
CA THR A 144 12.43 -8.40 5.26
C THR A 144 11.91 -6.98 5.27
N THR A 145 11.27 -6.55 4.18
CA THR A 145 10.65 -5.22 4.11
C THR A 145 9.48 -5.06 5.09
N SER A 146 9.23 -3.84 5.53
CA SER A 146 8.11 -3.47 6.42
C SER A 146 7.00 -2.66 5.73
N CYS A 147 7.19 -2.22 4.51
CA CYS A 147 6.31 -1.27 3.82
C CYS A 147 4.92 -1.81 3.46
N CYS A 148 4.76 -3.15 3.29
CA CYS A 148 3.49 -3.81 3.00
C CYS A 148 2.83 -4.33 4.29
N PRO A 149 1.75 -3.69 4.81
CA PRO A 149 1.14 -4.10 6.09
C PRO A 149 0.58 -5.52 6.06
N ALA A 150 0.11 -5.99 4.90
CA ALA A 150 -0.39 -7.35 4.76
C ALA A 150 0.74 -8.39 4.85
N PHE A 151 1.93 -8.08 4.33
CA PHE A 151 3.11 -8.91 4.46
C PHE A 151 3.61 -8.95 5.91
N VAL A 152 3.70 -7.79 6.56
CA VAL A 152 4.03 -7.68 7.99
C VAL A 152 3.05 -8.48 8.85
N ASN A 153 1.74 -8.37 8.58
CA ASN A 153 0.72 -9.16 9.28
C ASN A 153 0.87 -10.66 9.00
N MET A 154 1.31 -11.05 7.80
CA MET A 154 1.59 -12.46 7.48
C MET A 154 2.74 -12.99 8.33
N ILE A 155 3.84 -12.23 8.48
CA ILE A 155 4.94 -12.62 9.35
C ILE A 155 4.46 -12.72 10.79
N LYS A 156 3.92 -11.66 11.36
CA LYS A 156 3.52 -11.60 12.77
C LYS A 156 2.52 -12.68 13.18
N LYS A 157 1.61 -13.10 12.26
CA LYS A 157 0.55 -14.06 12.57
C LYS A 157 0.87 -15.51 12.21
N HIS A 158 1.66 -15.71 11.15
CA HIS A 158 1.89 -17.07 10.63
C HIS A 158 3.36 -17.53 10.71
N TYR A 159 4.28 -16.59 10.96
CA TYR A 159 5.71 -16.83 11.10
C TYR A 159 6.28 -15.96 12.23
N PRO A 160 5.72 -16.04 13.46
CA PRO A 160 6.09 -15.14 14.57
C PRO A 160 7.59 -15.20 14.93
N GLU A 161 8.26 -16.32 14.66
CA GLU A 161 9.70 -16.50 14.81
C GLU A 161 10.54 -15.64 13.87
N LEU A 162 9.95 -15.10 12.79
CA LEU A 162 10.61 -14.19 11.84
C LEU A 162 10.33 -12.71 12.13
N THR A 163 9.71 -12.40 13.26
CA THR A 163 9.34 -11.01 13.58
C THR A 163 10.58 -10.10 13.67
N ASP A 164 11.70 -10.62 14.17
CA ASP A 164 12.95 -9.89 14.32
C ASP A 164 13.69 -9.67 12.97
N ASN A 165 13.23 -10.31 11.90
CA ASN A 165 13.73 -10.07 10.54
C ASN A 165 13.01 -8.90 9.85
N ILE A 166 11.89 -8.41 10.39
CA ILE A 166 11.14 -7.30 9.79
C ILE A 166 11.93 -6.01 9.98
N SER A 167 12.16 -5.25 8.90
CA SER A 167 12.71 -3.89 8.99
C SER A 167 11.91 -3.05 9.99
N THR A 168 12.61 -2.29 10.81
CA THR A 168 12.02 -1.36 11.78
C THR A 168 11.57 -0.06 11.13
N THR A 169 11.95 0.15 9.87
CA THR A 169 11.59 1.33 9.09
C THR A 169 10.10 1.41 8.87
N VAL A 170 9.52 2.58 9.08
CA VAL A 170 8.08 2.79 8.85
C VAL A 170 7.73 2.83 7.36
N SER A 171 6.49 2.52 7.05
CA SER A 171 6.01 2.55 5.66
C SER A 171 6.00 3.98 5.08
N PRO A 172 6.04 4.13 3.74
CA PRO A 172 5.94 5.43 3.07
C PRO A 172 4.74 6.29 3.52
N MET A 173 3.59 5.67 3.80
CA MET A 173 2.42 6.36 4.33
C MET A 173 2.71 6.99 5.70
N CYS A 174 3.29 6.21 6.61
CA CYS A 174 3.63 6.69 7.95
C CYS A 174 4.73 7.75 7.89
N ALA A 175 5.75 7.56 7.05
CA ALA A 175 6.87 8.52 6.89
C ALA A 175 6.37 9.89 6.45
N VAL A 176 5.53 9.97 5.39
CA VAL A 176 4.95 11.25 4.93
C VAL A 176 4.03 11.86 5.99
N SER A 177 3.23 11.06 6.68
CA SER A 177 2.37 11.57 7.75
C SER A 177 3.19 12.19 8.87
N ARG A 178 4.25 11.52 9.33
CA ARG A 178 5.18 12.06 10.34
C ARG A 178 5.85 13.34 9.88
N MET A 179 6.31 13.39 8.63
CA MET A 179 6.91 14.60 8.04
C MET A 179 5.91 15.78 8.03
N LEU A 180 4.67 15.55 7.68
CA LEU A 180 3.64 16.60 7.69
C LEU A 180 3.33 17.07 9.11
N LYS A 181 3.15 16.14 10.04
CA LYS A 181 2.86 16.44 11.45
C LYS A 181 4.04 17.05 12.20
N SER A 182 5.28 16.81 11.76
CA SER A 182 6.46 17.51 12.33
C SER A 182 6.48 18.99 11.97
N LYS A 183 5.94 19.37 10.81
CA LYS A 183 5.82 20.77 10.37
C LYS A 183 4.62 21.48 11.03
N ASP A 184 3.55 20.74 11.26
CA ASP A 184 2.28 21.26 11.84
C ASP A 184 1.52 20.10 12.46
N LYS A 185 1.51 20.03 13.79
CA LYS A 185 0.94 18.93 14.58
C LYS A 185 -0.57 18.76 14.38
N ASP A 186 -1.27 19.86 14.05
CA ASP A 186 -2.72 19.87 13.88
C ASP A 186 -3.15 19.46 12.46
N THR A 187 -2.21 19.21 11.58
CA THR A 187 -2.48 18.71 10.22
C THR A 187 -3.13 17.33 10.28
N VAL A 188 -4.32 17.23 9.71
CA VAL A 188 -5.02 15.95 9.48
C VAL A 188 -4.50 15.34 8.18
N THR A 189 -4.00 14.12 8.26
CA THR A 189 -3.41 13.41 7.13
C THR A 189 -4.33 12.32 6.61
N VAL A 190 -4.59 12.29 5.30
CA VAL A 190 -5.50 11.34 4.66
C VAL A 190 -4.77 10.61 3.54
N PHE A 191 -4.50 9.33 3.74
CA PHE A 191 -3.91 8.51 2.68
C PHE A 191 -4.97 8.14 1.64
N ILE A 192 -4.63 8.23 0.36
CA ILE A 192 -5.47 7.82 -0.77
C ILE A 192 -4.69 6.82 -1.63
N GLY A 193 -5.19 5.58 -1.73
CA GLY A 193 -4.48 4.55 -2.48
C GLY A 193 -5.26 3.24 -2.66
N PRO A 194 -4.70 2.26 -3.39
CA PRO A 194 -5.40 1.02 -3.72
C PRO A 194 -5.34 -0.06 -2.63
N CYS A 195 -4.85 0.26 -1.43
CA CYS A 195 -4.52 -0.71 -0.39
C CYS A 195 -5.54 -0.73 0.75
N ILE A 196 -6.14 -1.90 1.02
CA ILE A 196 -7.03 -2.11 2.17
C ILE A 196 -6.24 -2.27 3.47
N ALA A 197 -5.06 -2.92 3.44
CA ALA A 197 -4.25 -3.15 4.64
C ALA A 197 -3.77 -1.84 5.29
N LYS A 198 -3.66 -0.75 4.53
CA LYS A 198 -3.36 0.58 5.07
C LYS A 198 -4.43 1.10 6.03
N LYS A 199 -5.69 0.65 5.91
CA LYS A 199 -6.74 0.95 6.88
C LYS A 199 -6.52 0.27 8.23
N ASP A 200 -5.85 -0.87 8.24
CA ASP A 200 -5.45 -1.58 9.46
C ASP A 200 -4.19 -0.95 10.06
N GLU A 201 -3.18 -0.69 9.21
CA GLU A 201 -1.91 -0.09 9.63
C GLU A 201 -2.10 1.26 10.36
N ARG A 202 -2.99 2.13 9.87
CA ARG A 202 -3.25 3.43 10.52
C ARG A 202 -3.78 3.31 11.95
N ARG A 203 -4.34 2.15 12.31
CA ARG A 203 -4.88 1.86 13.65
C ARG A 203 -3.86 1.23 14.58
N ASN A 204 -2.70 0.90 14.06
CA ASN A 204 -1.63 0.39 14.89
C ASN A 204 -1.14 1.50 15.82
N LYS A 205 -1.39 1.34 17.12
CA LYS A 205 -1.03 2.30 18.15
C LYS A 205 0.48 2.43 18.36
N ASP A 206 1.25 1.43 17.94
CA ASP A 206 2.71 1.45 18.00
C ASP A 206 3.34 2.35 16.92
N LEU A 207 2.55 2.76 15.92
CA LEU A 207 2.97 3.67 14.85
C LEU A 207 2.48 5.10 15.13
N GLU A 208 3.05 5.74 16.13
CA GLU A 208 2.75 7.15 16.42
C GLU A 208 3.00 8.05 15.21
N GLY A 209 2.14 9.04 15.01
CA GLY A 209 2.23 9.97 13.87
C GLY A 209 1.78 9.40 12.53
N ASN A 210 1.21 8.21 12.49
CA ASN A 210 0.66 7.61 11.27
C ASN A 210 -0.53 8.42 10.69
N ALA A 211 -1.00 8.04 9.49
CA ALA A 211 -2.15 8.67 8.84
C ALA A 211 -3.41 8.64 9.71
N ASP A 212 -4.17 9.75 9.73
CA ASP A 212 -5.40 9.84 10.50
C ASP A 212 -6.54 9.07 9.82
N TYR A 213 -6.59 9.11 8.48
CA TYR A 213 -7.61 8.42 7.68
C TYR A 213 -7.00 7.76 6.44
N VAL A 214 -7.70 6.74 5.93
CA VAL A 214 -7.32 6.03 4.72
C VAL A 214 -8.52 5.89 3.80
N LEU A 215 -8.43 6.46 2.61
CA LEU A 215 -9.40 6.32 1.53
C LEU A 215 -8.87 5.39 0.45
N THR A 216 -9.72 4.53 -0.06
CA THR A 216 -9.46 3.78 -1.28
C THR A 216 -9.63 4.66 -2.51
N VAL A 217 -9.08 4.25 -3.66
CA VAL A 217 -9.31 4.96 -4.94
C VAL A 217 -10.81 5.09 -5.26
N GLY A 218 -11.59 4.04 -4.94
CA GLY A 218 -13.05 4.07 -5.15
C GLY A 218 -13.75 5.07 -4.24
N GLU A 219 -13.33 5.19 -2.98
CA GLU A 219 -13.85 6.17 -2.02
C GLU A 219 -13.50 7.60 -2.46
N TYR A 220 -12.27 7.84 -2.93
CA TYR A 220 -11.88 9.13 -3.49
C TYR A 220 -12.70 9.49 -4.75
N ARG A 221 -12.91 8.55 -5.66
CA ARG A 221 -13.78 8.75 -6.83
C ARG A 221 -15.23 9.07 -6.44
N ALA A 222 -15.72 8.50 -5.34
CA ALA A 222 -17.06 8.85 -4.82
C ALA A 222 -17.11 10.29 -4.33
N MET A 223 -16.05 10.78 -3.65
CA MET A 223 -15.95 12.18 -3.22
C MET A 223 -15.88 13.14 -4.41
N LEU A 224 -15.08 12.82 -5.45
CA LEU A 224 -15.02 13.60 -6.69
C LEU A 224 -16.41 13.75 -7.33
N ARG A 225 -17.13 12.63 -7.47
CA ARG A 225 -18.50 12.65 -8.03
C ARG A 225 -19.48 13.43 -7.18
N ALA A 226 -19.40 13.31 -5.85
CA ALA A 226 -20.30 14.04 -4.93
C ALA A 226 -20.09 15.57 -4.98
N LYS A 227 -18.89 16.00 -5.41
CA LYS A 227 -18.54 17.41 -5.57
C LYS A 227 -18.57 17.88 -7.04
N ASP A 228 -19.00 17.02 -7.95
CA ASP A 228 -18.96 17.24 -9.41
C ASP A 228 -17.57 17.70 -9.92
N VAL A 229 -16.51 17.15 -9.31
CA VAL A 229 -15.13 17.44 -9.69
C VAL A 229 -14.67 16.47 -10.76
N LYS A 230 -14.31 17.01 -11.93
CA LYS A 230 -13.58 16.28 -12.98
C LYS A 230 -12.10 16.55 -12.84
N ILE A 231 -11.29 15.50 -13.02
CA ILE A 231 -9.83 15.65 -13.07
C ILE A 231 -9.48 16.08 -14.47
N GLU A 232 -8.85 17.24 -14.60
CA GLU A 232 -8.40 17.82 -15.86
C GLU A 232 -6.90 17.55 -16.04
N ALA A 233 -6.45 17.38 -17.27
CA ALA A 233 -5.05 17.18 -17.58
C ALA A 233 -4.24 18.46 -17.27
N GLU A 234 -3.16 18.32 -16.53
CA GLU A 234 -2.21 19.38 -16.21
C GLU A 234 -0.80 18.89 -16.47
N ALA A 235 0.12 19.79 -16.78
CA ALA A 235 1.54 19.47 -16.91
C ALA A 235 2.09 19.00 -15.55
N ASN A 236 3.02 18.05 -15.56
CA ASN A 236 3.71 17.61 -14.38
C ASN A 236 4.87 18.58 -14.05
N SER A 237 4.58 19.61 -13.29
CA SER A 237 5.53 20.71 -12.98
C SER A 237 6.15 20.61 -11.60
N SER A 238 5.60 19.77 -10.72
CA SER A 238 5.99 19.72 -9.30
C SER A 238 6.26 18.29 -8.81
N GLN A 239 7.10 17.54 -9.52
CA GLN A 239 7.53 16.22 -9.08
C GLN A 239 8.19 16.32 -7.69
N GLN A 240 7.69 15.55 -6.73
CA GLN A 240 8.16 15.57 -5.34
C GLN A 240 9.15 14.45 -5.00
N ALA A 241 9.10 13.33 -5.74
CA ALA A 241 9.87 12.13 -5.45
C ALA A 241 10.72 11.69 -6.63
N SER A 242 11.73 10.86 -6.36
CA SER A 242 12.50 10.19 -7.40
C SER A 242 11.65 9.21 -8.21
N VAL A 243 12.15 8.77 -9.36
CA VAL A 243 11.52 7.70 -10.15
C VAL A 243 11.44 6.39 -9.35
N TYR A 244 12.38 6.14 -8.44
CA TYR A 244 12.36 4.98 -7.54
C TYR A 244 11.24 5.07 -6.51
N GLY A 245 11.05 6.24 -5.88
CA GLY A 245 9.91 6.51 -5.01
C GLY A 245 8.57 6.35 -5.73
N LYS A 246 8.48 6.85 -6.97
CA LYS A 246 7.29 6.66 -7.82
C LYS A 246 7.05 5.19 -8.16
N ARG A 247 8.10 4.40 -8.41
CA ARG A 247 8.02 2.95 -8.68
C ARG A 247 7.91 2.09 -7.43
N PHE A 248 7.99 2.66 -6.24
CA PHE A 248 7.94 1.92 -4.97
C PHE A 248 6.70 1.02 -4.82
N GLY A 249 5.60 1.37 -5.47
CA GLY A 249 4.38 0.58 -5.51
C GLY A 249 4.39 -0.59 -6.50
N ASN A 250 5.44 -0.81 -7.27
CA ASN A 250 5.57 -1.96 -8.19
C ASN A 250 6.15 -3.17 -7.46
N GLY A 251 5.87 -4.38 -7.93
CA GLY A 251 6.61 -5.58 -7.50
C GLY A 251 8.09 -5.43 -7.86
N GLY A 252 8.98 -5.58 -6.90
CA GLY A 252 10.41 -5.32 -7.06
C GLY A 252 10.83 -3.86 -6.91
N GLY A 253 9.87 -2.95 -6.71
CA GLY A 253 10.13 -1.50 -6.64
C GLY A 253 10.81 -1.07 -5.36
N VAL A 254 10.49 -1.70 -4.24
CA VAL A 254 11.15 -1.43 -2.95
C VAL A 254 12.61 -1.85 -3.01
N ALA A 255 12.86 -3.08 -3.44
CA ALA A 255 14.22 -3.60 -3.60
C ALA A 255 15.05 -2.75 -4.57
N ALA A 256 14.45 -2.30 -5.69
CA ALA A 256 15.13 -1.41 -6.63
C ALA A 256 15.52 -0.07 -6.00
N ALA A 257 14.63 0.53 -5.21
CA ALA A 257 14.88 1.79 -4.50
C ALA A 257 15.98 1.62 -3.42
N VAL A 258 15.93 0.54 -2.64
CA VAL A 258 16.95 0.23 -1.63
C VAL A 258 18.32 0.00 -2.26
N VAL A 259 18.38 -0.75 -3.37
CA VAL A 259 19.62 -0.97 -4.14
C VAL A 259 20.19 0.35 -4.66
N GLU A 260 19.35 1.24 -5.16
CA GLU A 260 19.81 2.55 -5.61
C GLU A 260 20.35 3.39 -4.47
N CYS A 261 19.69 3.39 -3.32
CA CYS A 261 20.21 4.04 -2.11
C CYS A 261 21.60 3.50 -1.72
N MET A 262 21.82 2.19 -1.82
CA MET A 262 23.13 1.59 -1.55
C MET A 262 24.20 2.12 -2.51
N LYS A 263 23.89 2.19 -3.82
CA LYS A 263 24.82 2.77 -4.80
C LYS A 263 25.13 4.24 -4.53
N GLU A 264 24.11 5.02 -4.18
CA GLU A 264 24.29 6.44 -3.80
C GLU A 264 25.15 6.60 -2.54
N LEU A 265 25.18 5.58 -1.66
CA LEU A 265 26.08 5.51 -0.49
C LEU A 265 27.48 4.99 -0.84
N GLY A 266 27.74 4.58 -2.09
CA GLY A 266 29.03 4.03 -2.52
C GLY A 266 29.22 2.54 -2.22
N GLU A 267 28.16 1.85 -1.86
CA GLU A 267 28.17 0.40 -1.62
C GLU A 267 27.97 -0.39 -2.92
N ASP A 268 28.49 -1.60 -2.95
CA ASP A 268 28.35 -2.51 -4.09
C ASP A 268 27.19 -3.49 -3.88
N PRO A 269 26.03 -3.28 -4.53
CA PRO A 269 24.85 -4.13 -4.34
C PRO A 269 25.03 -5.56 -4.85
N SER A 270 26.03 -5.83 -5.71
CA SER A 270 26.27 -7.17 -6.27
C SER A 270 26.69 -8.20 -5.21
N LYS A 271 27.09 -7.72 -4.03
CA LYS A 271 27.47 -8.57 -2.89
C LYS A 271 26.26 -9.18 -2.18
N PHE A 272 25.07 -8.74 -2.48
CA PHE A 272 23.84 -9.12 -1.78
C PHE A 272 22.88 -9.86 -2.69
N THR A 273 22.14 -10.78 -2.09
CA THR A 273 21.08 -11.53 -2.77
C THR A 273 19.71 -11.05 -2.29
N ILE A 274 18.80 -10.83 -3.24
CA ILE A 274 17.48 -10.27 -2.99
C ILE A 274 16.40 -11.21 -3.51
N GLU A 275 15.47 -11.59 -2.65
CA GLU A 275 14.25 -12.28 -3.04
C GLU A 275 13.11 -11.27 -3.16
N LYS A 276 12.45 -11.24 -4.32
CA LYS A 276 11.32 -10.35 -4.61
C LYS A 276 10.05 -11.18 -4.70
N CYS A 277 9.15 -10.98 -3.74
CA CYS A 277 7.89 -11.73 -3.66
C CYS A 277 6.72 -10.86 -4.09
N SER A 278 6.03 -11.27 -5.15
CA SER A 278 4.85 -10.61 -5.71
C SER A 278 3.62 -11.50 -5.58
N GLY A 279 2.74 -11.14 -4.65
CA GLY A 279 1.57 -11.93 -4.30
C GLY A 279 1.73 -12.80 -3.05
N GLY A 280 0.60 -13.12 -2.42
CA GLY A 280 0.58 -13.84 -1.15
C GLY A 280 1.18 -15.24 -1.19
N ALA A 281 1.12 -15.92 -2.34
CA ALA A 281 1.69 -17.26 -2.50
C ALA A 281 3.23 -17.24 -2.49
N GLU A 282 3.84 -16.30 -3.21
CA GLU A 282 5.30 -16.14 -3.23
C GLU A 282 5.82 -15.68 -1.87
N CYS A 283 5.14 -14.71 -1.23
CA CYS A 283 5.46 -14.30 0.13
C CYS A 283 5.47 -15.49 1.09
N LYS A 284 4.43 -16.34 1.05
CA LYS A 284 4.33 -17.52 1.90
C LYS A 284 5.47 -18.52 1.64
N LYS A 285 5.82 -18.74 0.35
CA LYS A 285 6.93 -19.63 -0.03
C LYS A 285 8.26 -19.11 0.51
N ALA A 286 8.57 -17.84 0.28
CA ALA A 286 9.82 -17.23 0.76
C ALA A 286 9.92 -17.24 2.29
N LEU A 287 8.85 -16.89 3.02
CA LEU A 287 8.83 -16.95 4.48
C LEU A 287 9.00 -18.38 5.01
N THR A 288 8.42 -19.39 4.33
CA THR A 288 8.62 -20.79 4.70
C THR A 288 10.07 -21.22 4.54
N LEU A 289 10.73 -20.82 3.43
CA LEU A 289 12.14 -21.09 3.19
C LEU A 289 13.04 -20.34 4.19
N LEU A 290 12.71 -19.08 4.49
CA LEU A 290 13.45 -18.27 5.47
C LEU A 290 13.37 -18.90 6.87
N LYS A 291 12.20 -19.32 7.32
CA LYS A 291 12.01 -20.05 8.57
C LYS A 291 12.83 -21.33 8.68
N MET A 292 13.02 -22.03 7.55
CA MET A 292 13.80 -23.26 7.48
C MET A 292 15.30 -23.01 7.30
N ASP A 293 15.74 -21.77 7.29
CA ASP A 293 17.10 -21.31 6.93
C ASP A 293 17.58 -21.85 5.55
N ARG A 294 16.63 -21.98 4.61
CA ARG A 294 16.87 -22.48 3.25
C ARG A 294 16.82 -21.39 2.18
N LEU A 295 16.44 -20.18 2.58
CA LEU A 295 16.42 -19.03 1.67
C LEU A 295 17.83 -18.48 1.51
N GLN A 296 18.31 -18.38 0.27
CA GLN A 296 19.65 -17.85 -0.03
C GLN A 296 19.71 -16.32 -0.06
N ALA A 297 18.56 -15.65 0.09
CA ALA A 297 18.50 -14.20 0.04
C ALA A 297 18.86 -13.55 1.38
N ASP A 298 19.56 -12.42 1.30
CA ASP A 298 19.89 -11.54 2.44
C ASP A 298 18.75 -10.57 2.74
N PHE A 299 18.02 -10.18 1.69
CA PHE A 299 16.91 -9.23 1.76
C PHE A 299 15.68 -9.77 1.03
N VAL A 300 14.51 -9.68 1.68
CA VAL A 300 13.24 -10.15 1.13
C VAL A 300 12.27 -9.00 0.97
N GLU A 301 11.97 -8.63 -0.26
CA GLU A 301 10.84 -7.76 -0.56
C GLU A 301 9.55 -8.57 -0.57
N GLY A 302 8.60 -8.24 0.31
CA GLY A 302 7.30 -8.87 0.37
C GLY A 302 6.14 -7.96 -0.03
N MET A 303 5.52 -8.24 -1.18
CA MET A 303 4.29 -7.58 -1.64
C MET A 303 3.14 -8.58 -1.68
N ALA A 304 2.14 -8.42 -0.80
CA ALA A 304 1.00 -9.34 -0.73
C ALA A 304 0.07 -9.31 -1.95
N CYS A 305 0.18 -8.29 -2.79
CA CYS A 305 -0.57 -8.15 -4.04
C CYS A 305 0.31 -8.52 -5.25
N GLU A 306 -0.23 -9.21 -6.24
CA GLU A 306 0.46 -9.51 -7.50
C GLU A 306 0.75 -8.21 -8.25
N GLY A 307 1.99 -8.05 -8.72
CA GLY A 307 2.48 -6.81 -9.34
C GLY A 307 2.76 -5.67 -8.36
N GLY A 308 2.64 -5.90 -7.05
CA GLY A 308 2.79 -4.89 -6.01
C GLY A 308 1.51 -4.10 -5.72
N CYS A 309 1.62 -2.89 -5.20
CA CYS A 309 0.46 -2.04 -4.85
C CYS A 309 -0.39 -1.64 -6.07
N VAL A 310 0.19 -1.61 -7.25
CA VAL A 310 -0.55 -1.42 -8.53
C VAL A 310 -1.55 -2.54 -8.77
N GLY A 311 -1.31 -3.74 -8.19
CA GLY A 311 -2.22 -4.87 -8.11
C GLY A 311 -3.18 -4.83 -6.93
N GLY A 312 -3.25 -3.75 -6.19
CA GLY A 312 -4.03 -3.63 -4.96
C GLY A 312 -5.54 -3.84 -5.13
N PRO A 313 -6.21 -4.42 -4.11
CA PRO A 313 -7.60 -4.88 -4.21
C PRO A 313 -8.62 -3.75 -4.34
N SER A 314 -8.24 -2.52 -4.05
CA SER A 314 -9.10 -1.32 -4.18
C SER A 314 -8.75 -0.46 -5.39
N HIS A 315 -7.92 -0.98 -6.28
CA HIS A 315 -7.74 -0.40 -7.59
C HIS A 315 -8.99 -0.71 -8.43
N HIS A 316 -9.62 0.30 -9.04
CA HIS A 316 -10.74 0.07 -9.96
C HIS A 316 -10.22 -0.55 -11.25
N ARG A 317 -10.30 -1.88 -11.34
CA ARG A 317 -9.94 -2.65 -12.52
C ARG A 317 -11.17 -3.27 -13.13
N SER A 318 -11.42 -3.02 -14.41
CA SER A 318 -12.00 -4.03 -15.27
C SER A 318 -10.83 -4.73 -15.98
N SER A 319 -10.92 -6.03 -16.19
CA SER A 319 -9.88 -6.82 -16.87
C SER A 319 -9.45 -6.24 -18.23
N LYS A 320 -10.29 -5.43 -18.85
CA LYS A 320 -10.00 -4.69 -20.10
C LYS A 320 -9.14 -3.43 -19.89
N ASN A 321 -9.11 -2.86 -18.69
CA ASN A 321 -8.42 -1.60 -18.39
C ASN A 321 -7.06 -1.78 -17.71
N GLU A 322 -6.71 -2.97 -17.24
CA GLU A 322 -5.44 -3.22 -16.55
C GLU A 322 -4.24 -2.91 -17.44
N MET A 323 -4.26 -3.36 -18.69
CA MET A 323 -3.19 -3.07 -19.65
C MET A 323 -3.10 -1.59 -20.00
N LEU A 324 -4.23 -0.88 -20.09
CA LEU A 324 -4.24 0.56 -20.32
C LEU A 324 -3.67 1.33 -19.14
N VAL A 325 -4.08 1.01 -17.93
CA VAL A 325 -3.56 1.64 -16.71
C VAL A 325 -2.06 1.42 -16.57
N ALA A 326 -1.57 0.21 -16.84
CA ALA A 326 -0.14 -0.07 -16.82
C ALA A 326 0.61 0.76 -17.86
N LYS A 327 0.12 0.81 -19.10
CA LYS A 327 0.71 1.61 -20.20
C LYS A 327 0.70 3.10 -19.87
N ASP A 328 -0.43 3.62 -19.38
CA ASP A 328 -0.56 5.04 -19.03
C ASP A 328 0.43 5.39 -17.89
N ARG A 329 0.54 4.51 -16.91
CA ARG A 329 1.49 4.67 -15.81
C ARG A 329 2.94 4.61 -16.28
N ASP A 330 3.30 3.68 -17.16
CA ASP A 330 4.65 3.57 -17.71
C ASP A 330 5.04 4.83 -18.49
N LYS A 331 4.09 5.42 -19.25
CA LYS A 331 4.29 6.72 -19.91
C LYS A 331 4.61 7.81 -18.88
N LEU A 332 3.78 7.99 -17.86
CA LEU A 332 4.00 9.01 -16.82
C LEU A 332 5.33 8.81 -16.09
N LEU A 333 5.71 7.56 -15.80
CA LEU A 333 6.99 7.26 -15.17
C LEU A 333 8.20 7.48 -16.08
N SER A 334 8.05 7.37 -17.40
CA SER A 334 9.12 7.66 -18.35
C SER A 334 9.40 9.16 -18.47
N GLU A 335 8.45 10.01 -18.08
CA GLU A 335 8.58 11.47 -18.06
C GLU A 335 9.12 12.00 -16.72
N ALA A 336 9.31 11.12 -15.71
CA ALA A 336 9.86 11.49 -14.43
C ALA A 336 11.36 11.82 -14.55
N ASP A 337 11.81 12.86 -13.83
CA ASP A 337 13.22 13.21 -13.78
C ASP A 337 14.07 12.15 -13.05
N ASP A 338 15.37 12.17 -13.26
CA ASP A 338 16.35 11.21 -12.75
C ASP A 338 16.99 11.63 -11.43
N ARG A 339 16.31 12.50 -10.65
CA ARG A 339 16.84 12.95 -9.36
C ARG A 339 17.17 11.79 -8.44
N LYS A 340 18.25 11.96 -7.67
CA LYS A 340 18.69 10.96 -6.70
C LYS A 340 17.73 10.89 -5.51
N ILE A 341 17.66 9.72 -4.90
CA ILE A 341 16.81 9.48 -3.73
C ILE A 341 17.26 10.36 -2.56
N TYR A 342 18.56 10.40 -2.25
CA TYR A 342 19.08 11.20 -1.14
C TYR A 342 19.00 12.71 -1.35
N ASP A 343 18.80 13.21 -2.56
CA ASP A 343 18.54 14.63 -2.79
C ASP A 343 17.17 15.07 -2.25
N ASN A 344 16.20 14.15 -2.19
CA ASN A 344 14.89 14.36 -1.59
C ASN A 344 14.89 14.22 -0.05
N LEU A 345 15.98 13.77 0.54
CA LEU A 345 16.08 13.51 1.99
C LEU A 345 16.83 14.62 2.75
N LYS A 346 17.36 15.60 2.03
CA LYS A 346 18.00 16.82 2.56
C LYS A 346 16.92 17.85 2.88
#